data_e9ced8ab50045b53b62ae8e21b8dc189
#
_entry.id   e9ced8ab50045b53b62ae8e21b8dc189
#
_cell.length_a   1.000
_cell.length_b   1.000
_cell.length_c   1.000
_cell.angle_alpha   90.00
_cell.angle_beta   90.00
_cell.angle_gamma   90.00
#
_symmetry.space_group_name_H-M   'P 1'
#
loop_
_entity.id
_entity.type
_entity.pdbx_description
1 polymer ?
#
loop_
_entity_poly.entity_id
_entity_poly.type
_entity_poly.pdbx_seq_one_letter_code
_entity_poly.pdbx_strand_id
1 'polypeptide(L)'
;METLSFLMDGFAVALTPYNLMFALLGAFAGTLIGCMPGLGPANGVAILIPLAFTLGLPPETAMILLTSVYAGAMYGGRISSILLNIPGDEPAMMTCLDGYPMARKGRAADALAISAIASFSGGLIGTVGLIMLAPVLAKFALSFGPAEYFALFLLAFATLGGITGKNPMKTVIAATLGIMISTVGIDISTGTQRYTFGVLELYEGIDFILAIVGLFAISELLFFVESRMGRGREKVSVGKLTLGFRELVSTIPTQLRGGVLGFISGVLPGAGASLGSFISYTLEKQILGKKGKFGEGDIRGVVAPEAGNNGASSGALVPMLTLGVPGSGTTAVLLAMLISLNITPGPLMFTQNADIVWGVIAALLIGNVLLLLLNIPLVGLFVRLLSVPPMYLLPIVTMVAFVGIYSISNSTFDLYFMVAFGVAGYFLRKLEIPVVPIILGLLLGPEMEKNLGHALVLSDGDWSILWASTLAKSFWLVAGLSLVLPYLVGPLLRRRMNAAMQESPVSD
;
A
#
# COMPACT_ATOMS: atom_id res chain seq x y z
N MET A 1 4.83 -29.25 -7.17
CA MET A 1 6.21 -29.46 -6.63
C MET A 1 7.11 -28.25 -6.89
N GLU A 2 7.05 -27.64 -8.10
CA GLU A 2 7.86 -26.45 -8.45
C GLU A 2 7.67 -25.25 -7.49
N THR A 3 6.42 -24.92 -7.11
CA THR A 3 6.14 -23.79 -6.20
C THR A 3 6.81 -23.97 -4.83
N LEU A 4 6.85 -25.20 -4.31
CA LEU A 4 7.48 -25.50 -3.03
C LEU A 4 9.01 -25.38 -3.11
N SER A 5 9.61 -25.83 -4.22
CA SER A 5 11.04 -25.68 -4.48
C SER A 5 11.44 -24.20 -4.51
N PHE A 6 10.74 -23.40 -5.31
CA PHE A 6 10.99 -21.96 -5.37
C PHE A 6 10.78 -21.25 -4.03
N LEU A 7 9.80 -21.68 -3.23
CA LEU A 7 9.61 -21.13 -1.89
C LEU A 7 10.78 -21.47 -0.97
N MET A 8 11.33 -22.69 -1.06
CA MET A 8 12.52 -23.07 -0.29
C MET A 8 13.76 -22.27 -0.69
N ASP A 9 13.94 -22.01 -1.99
CA ASP A 9 14.99 -21.12 -2.49
C ASP A 9 14.78 -19.68 -1.97
N GLY A 10 13.54 -19.20 -1.97
CA GLY A 10 13.18 -17.93 -1.36
C GLY A 10 13.52 -17.84 0.14
N PHE A 11 13.28 -18.92 0.90
CA PHE A 11 13.70 -18.99 2.30
C PHE A 11 15.22 -18.99 2.44
N ALA A 12 15.96 -19.64 1.55
CA ALA A 12 17.43 -19.61 1.57
C ALA A 12 17.96 -18.18 1.35
N VAL A 13 17.32 -17.39 0.49
CA VAL A 13 17.63 -15.96 0.31
C VAL A 13 17.24 -15.14 1.55
N ALA A 14 16.00 -15.25 2.02
CA ALA A 14 15.48 -14.40 3.09
C ALA A 14 16.09 -14.68 4.48
N LEU A 15 16.54 -15.92 4.75
CA LEU A 15 17.16 -16.32 6.02
C LEU A 15 18.66 -16.03 6.08
N THR A 16 19.29 -15.50 5.03
CA THR A 16 20.67 -15.04 5.18
C THR A 16 20.75 -14.00 6.30
N PRO A 17 21.81 -13.98 7.12
CA PRO A 17 21.93 -13.02 8.23
C PRO A 17 21.78 -11.57 7.77
N TYR A 18 22.25 -11.28 6.57
CA TYR A 18 22.16 -9.94 5.97
C TYR A 18 20.71 -9.57 5.65
N ASN A 19 19.97 -10.41 4.93
CA ASN A 19 18.57 -10.16 4.59
C ASN A 19 17.65 -10.19 5.82
N LEU A 20 17.92 -11.09 6.77
CA LEU A 20 17.16 -11.13 8.02
C LEU A 20 17.34 -9.86 8.86
N MET A 21 18.55 -9.29 8.87
CA MET A 21 18.82 -8.02 9.52
C MET A 21 17.99 -6.89 8.87
N PHE A 22 17.97 -6.81 7.54
CA PHE A 22 17.18 -5.79 6.84
C PHE A 22 15.67 -6.02 6.96
N ALA A 23 15.22 -7.27 7.01
CA ALA A 23 13.83 -7.59 7.32
C ALA A 23 13.43 -7.11 8.72
N LEU A 24 14.28 -7.32 9.72
CA LEU A 24 14.06 -6.86 11.09
C LEU A 24 14.06 -5.32 11.19
N LEU A 25 15.04 -4.66 10.55
CA LEU A 25 15.13 -3.20 10.51
C LEU A 25 13.92 -2.60 9.80
N GLY A 26 13.50 -3.20 8.68
CA GLY A 26 12.31 -2.80 7.95
C GLY A 26 11.02 -2.96 8.76
N ALA A 27 10.85 -4.10 9.42
CA ALA A 27 9.70 -4.36 10.29
C ALA A 27 9.62 -3.36 11.45
N PHE A 28 10.75 -3.05 12.08
CA PHE A 28 10.83 -2.08 13.17
C PHE A 28 10.55 -0.66 12.69
N ALA A 29 11.27 -0.20 11.65
CA ALA A 29 11.08 1.13 11.06
C ALA A 29 9.65 1.31 10.53
N GLY A 30 9.11 0.30 9.84
CA GLY A 30 7.74 0.29 9.37
C GLY A 30 6.73 0.43 10.51
N THR A 31 6.87 -0.38 11.57
CA THR A 31 5.99 -0.26 12.74
C THR A 31 6.05 1.14 13.35
N LEU A 32 7.23 1.73 13.46
CA LEU A 32 7.40 3.08 13.96
C LEU A 32 6.68 4.12 13.07
N ILE A 33 6.88 4.03 11.77
CA ILE A 33 6.24 4.92 10.78
C ILE A 33 4.71 4.77 10.82
N GLY A 34 4.22 3.52 10.83
CA GLY A 34 2.79 3.23 10.89
C GLY A 34 2.12 3.72 12.18
N CYS A 35 2.84 3.72 13.31
CA CYS A 35 2.34 4.29 14.57
C CYS A 35 2.09 5.81 14.46
N MET A 36 2.74 6.48 13.51
CA MET A 36 2.66 7.94 13.40
C MET A 36 1.44 8.34 12.55
N PRO A 37 0.47 9.05 13.14
CA PRO A 37 -0.72 9.45 12.40
C PRO A 37 -0.38 10.26 11.15
N GLY A 38 -0.95 9.86 10.02
CA GLY A 38 -0.83 10.56 8.74
C GLY A 38 0.33 10.11 7.85
N LEU A 39 1.37 9.44 8.39
CA LEU A 39 2.48 8.96 7.54
C LEU A 39 2.06 7.81 6.62
N GLY A 40 1.42 6.80 7.15
CA GLY A 40 0.99 5.64 6.40
C GLY A 40 2.12 4.82 5.71
N PRO A 41 1.79 3.63 5.18
CA PRO A 41 2.79 2.73 4.64
C PRO A 41 3.43 3.22 3.32
N ALA A 42 2.68 3.91 2.46
CA ALA A 42 3.21 4.42 1.19
C ALA A 42 4.31 5.48 1.42
N ASN A 43 4.06 6.42 2.34
CA ASN A 43 5.07 7.42 2.72
C ASN A 43 6.29 6.74 3.35
N GLY A 44 6.07 5.73 4.20
CA GLY A 44 7.15 4.99 4.85
C GLY A 44 8.08 4.30 3.87
N VAL A 45 7.51 3.59 2.89
CA VAL A 45 8.29 2.95 1.84
C VAL A 45 9.01 3.99 0.98
N ALA A 46 8.31 5.06 0.57
CA ALA A 46 8.89 6.13 -0.27
C ALA A 46 10.09 6.83 0.38
N ILE A 47 10.01 7.10 1.70
CA ILE A 47 11.11 7.70 2.48
C ILE A 47 12.35 6.81 2.50
N LEU A 48 12.18 5.47 2.47
CA LEU A 48 13.29 4.54 2.59
C LEU A 48 13.85 4.04 1.25
N ILE A 49 13.22 4.34 0.11
CA ILE A 49 13.78 4.05 -1.21
C ILE A 49 15.16 4.71 -1.38
N PRO A 50 15.33 6.03 -1.16
CA PRO A 50 16.64 6.67 -1.27
C PRO A 50 17.70 6.04 -0.35
N LEU A 51 17.30 5.60 0.85
CA LEU A 51 18.20 4.93 1.77
C LEU A 51 18.70 3.58 1.21
N ALA A 52 17.81 2.79 0.61
CA ALA A 52 18.18 1.51 0.00
C ALA A 52 19.23 1.69 -1.11
N PHE A 53 19.08 2.71 -1.94
CA PHE A 53 20.07 3.07 -2.97
C PHE A 53 21.39 3.58 -2.38
N THR A 54 21.33 4.49 -1.39
CA THR A 54 22.53 5.03 -0.73
C THR A 54 23.39 3.94 -0.07
N LEU A 55 22.73 2.91 0.47
CA LEU A 55 23.41 1.76 1.06
C LEU A 55 23.92 0.76 0.01
N GLY A 56 23.61 0.95 -1.27
CA GLY A 56 24.00 0.03 -2.34
C GLY A 56 23.46 -1.38 -2.14
N LEU A 57 22.22 -1.51 -1.65
CA LEU A 57 21.65 -2.83 -1.34
C LEU A 57 21.41 -3.64 -2.62
N PRO A 58 21.73 -4.96 -2.59
CA PRO A 58 21.29 -5.88 -3.64
C PRO A 58 19.77 -5.81 -3.84
N PRO A 59 19.25 -6.03 -5.06
CA PRO A 59 17.83 -5.92 -5.37
C PRO A 59 16.91 -6.71 -4.44
N GLU A 60 17.26 -7.95 -4.13
CA GLU A 60 16.51 -8.82 -3.20
C GLU A 60 16.48 -8.24 -1.79
N THR A 61 17.61 -7.73 -1.29
CA THR A 61 17.71 -7.12 0.03
C THR A 61 16.89 -5.83 0.12
N ALA A 62 16.97 -4.98 -0.91
CA ALA A 62 16.22 -3.75 -1.00
C ALA A 62 14.70 -4.03 -0.98
N MET A 63 14.25 -5.01 -1.75
CA MET A 63 12.84 -5.42 -1.77
C MET A 63 12.40 -6.04 -0.46
N ILE A 64 13.24 -6.87 0.19
CA ILE A 64 12.98 -7.43 1.54
C ILE A 64 12.84 -6.31 2.57
N LEU A 65 13.75 -5.33 2.57
CA LEU A 65 13.67 -4.16 3.45
C LEU A 65 12.33 -3.43 3.26
N LEU A 66 12.02 -3.03 2.03
CA LEU A 66 10.86 -2.18 1.75
C LEU A 66 9.53 -2.91 1.96
N THR A 67 9.44 -4.19 1.63
CA THR A 67 8.24 -5.00 1.92
C THR A 67 8.07 -5.25 3.42
N SER A 68 9.17 -5.37 4.17
CA SER A 68 9.11 -5.44 5.64
C SER A 68 8.70 -4.10 6.27
N VAL A 69 9.10 -2.97 5.68
CA VAL A 69 8.58 -1.63 6.05
C VAL A 69 7.09 -1.54 5.78
N TYR A 70 6.64 -2.00 4.62
CA TYR A 70 5.23 -2.06 4.30
C TYR A 70 4.43 -2.86 5.33
N ALA A 71 4.82 -4.11 5.57
CA ALA A 71 4.16 -4.96 6.55
C ALA A 71 4.20 -4.34 7.96
N GLY A 72 5.35 -3.78 8.36
CA GLY A 72 5.51 -3.10 9.65
C GLY A 72 4.60 -1.88 9.80
N ALA A 73 4.45 -1.07 8.76
CA ALA A 73 3.58 0.09 8.79
C ALA A 73 2.09 -0.30 8.94
N MET A 74 1.67 -1.37 8.26
CA MET A 74 0.31 -1.92 8.44
C MET A 74 0.06 -2.40 9.88
N TYR A 75 1.08 -2.97 10.54
CA TYR A 75 1.00 -3.31 11.96
C TYR A 75 1.00 -2.08 12.88
N GLY A 76 1.76 -1.05 12.53
CA GLY A 76 1.93 0.15 13.37
C GLY A 76 0.66 0.97 13.53
N GLY A 77 -0.12 1.12 12.48
CA GLY A 77 -1.31 1.98 12.41
C GLY A 77 -2.35 1.72 13.50
N ARG A 78 -2.49 0.47 13.94
CA ARG A 78 -3.41 0.08 15.02
C ARG A 78 -3.02 0.66 16.39
N ILE A 79 -1.75 0.94 16.65
CA ILE A 79 -1.28 1.40 17.97
C ILE A 79 -1.83 2.79 18.25
N SER A 80 -1.70 3.73 17.31
CA SER A 80 -2.29 5.06 17.43
C SER A 80 -3.82 5.04 17.39
N SER A 81 -4.41 4.15 16.59
CA SER A 81 -5.87 3.96 16.52
C SER A 81 -6.46 3.56 17.87
N ILE A 82 -5.84 2.60 18.54
CA ILE A 82 -6.30 2.06 19.83
C ILE A 82 -6.04 3.05 20.98
N LEU A 83 -4.88 3.70 21.00
CA LEU A 83 -4.46 4.52 22.15
C LEU A 83 -4.87 5.99 22.06
N LEU A 84 -4.98 6.53 20.85
CA LEU A 84 -5.18 7.96 20.62
C LEU A 84 -6.48 8.27 19.88
N ASN A 85 -7.23 7.27 19.44
CA ASN A 85 -8.37 7.40 18.52
C ASN A 85 -8.02 8.16 17.23
N ILE A 86 -6.80 7.94 16.75
CA ILE A 86 -6.29 8.57 15.54
C ILE A 86 -5.69 7.47 14.67
N PRO A 87 -6.30 7.20 13.51
CA PRO A 87 -5.78 6.16 12.64
C PRO A 87 -4.36 6.52 12.16
N GLY A 88 -3.45 5.54 12.18
CA GLY A 88 -2.12 5.70 11.59
C GLY A 88 -2.20 5.80 10.06
N ASP A 89 -3.14 5.06 9.48
CA ASP A 89 -3.45 5.02 8.06
C ASP A 89 -4.97 4.85 7.83
N GLU A 90 -5.42 4.91 6.58
CA GLU A 90 -6.86 4.75 6.25
C GLU A 90 -7.45 3.40 6.70
N PRO A 91 -6.80 2.23 6.49
CA PRO A 91 -7.34 0.95 6.95
C PRO A 91 -7.56 0.88 8.46
N ALA A 92 -6.71 1.52 9.24
CA ALA A 92 -6.78 1.51 10.70
C ALA A 92 -7.93 2.36 11.28
N MET A 93 -8.67 3.11 10.43
CA MET A 93 -9.89 3.82 10.86
C MET A 93 -10.94 2.89 11.47
N MET A 94 -11.11 1.69 10.91
CA MET A 94 -12.08 0.73 11.42
C MET A 94 -11.69 0.20 12.81
N THR A 95 -10.38 0.09 13.07
CA THR A 95 -9.85 -0.32 14.37
C THR A 95 -10.11 0.70 15.46
N CYS A 96 -10.23 2.00 15.13
CA CYS A 96 -10.60 3.04 16.10
C CYS A 96 -11.98 2.79 16.72
N LEU A 97 -12.94 2.24 15.94
CA LEU A 97 -14.35 2.13 16.36
C LEU A 97 -14.53 1.26 17.61
N ASP A 98 -13.74 0.21 17.78
CA ASP A 98 -13.81 -0.67 18.95
C ASP A 98 -12.52 -0.68 19.76
N GLY A 99 -11.38 -0.44 19.14
CA GLY A 99 -10.08 -0.45 19.79
C GLY A 99 -9.92 0.66 20.82
N TYR A 100 -10.31 1.88 20.50
CA TYR A 100 -10.26 3.00 21.42
C TYR A 100 -11.29 2.88 22.56
N PRO A 101 -12.57 2.55 22.33
CA PRO A 101 -13.50 2.25 23.41
C PRO A 101 -13.02 1.14 24.35
N MET A 102 -12.39 0.09 23.81
CA MET A 102 -11.79 -0.99 24.59
C MET A 102 -10.65 -0.46 25.47
N ALA A 103 -9.78 0.39 24.91
CA ALA A 103 -8.70 1.05 25.66
C ALA A 103 -9.21 1.97 26.78
N ARG A 104 -10.26 2.75 26.50
CA ARG A 104 -10.92 3.63 27.49
C ARG A 104 -11.55 2.83 28.65
N LYS A 105 -11.95 1.60 28.43
CA LYS A 105 -12.43 0.66 29.46
C LYS A 105 -11.29 -0.02 30.24
N GLY A 106 -10.04 0.42 30.06
CA GLY A 106 -8.86 -0.13 30.77
C GLY A 106 -8.28 -1.40 30.13
N ARG A 107 -8.76 -1.81 28.96
CA ARG A 107 -8.32 -3.02 28.24
C ARG A 107 -7.40 -2.68 27.04
N ALA A 108 -6.59 -1.62 27.15
CA ALA A 108 -5.69 -1.23 26.07
C ALA A 108 -4.67 -2.30 25.72
N ALA A 109 -4.09 -2.98 26.73
CA ALA A 109 -3.15 -4.08 26.51
C ALA A 109 -3.81 -5.25 25.76
N ASP A 110 -5.05 -5.59 26.10
CA ASP A 110 -5.81 -6.66 25.40
C ASP A 110 -6.08 -6.29 23.97
N ALA A 111 -6.52 -5.03 23.70
CA ALA A 111 -6.77 -4.52 22.36
C ALA A 111 -5.51 -4.55 21.49
N LEU A 112 -4.36 -4.12 22.04
CA LEU A 112 -3.08 -4.14 21.36
C LEU A 112 -2.58 -5.56 21.08
N ALA A 113 -2.75 -6.49 22.03
CA ALA A 113 -2.33 -7.88 21.85
C ALA A 113 -3.19 -8.60 20.82
N ILE A 114 -4.53 -8.50 20.93
CA ILE A 114 -5.43 -9.20 20.01
C ILE A 114 -5.35 -8.63 18.59
N SER A 115 -5.16 -7.31 18.45
CA SER A 115 -4.93 -6.69 17.14
C SER A 115 -3.64 -7.19 16.49
N ALA A 116 -2.55 -7.37 17.28
CA ALA A 116 -1.30 -7.97 16.77
C ALA A 116 -1.51 -9.39 16.24
N ILE A 117 -2.24 -10.21 17.00
CA ILE A 117 -2.54 -11.59 16.62
C ILE A 117 -3.45 -11.63 15.38
N ALA A 118 -4.41 -10.72 15.29
CA ALA A 118 -5.29 -10.60 14.13
C ALA A 118 -4.52 -10.17 12.88
N SER A 119 -3.62 -9.19 13.02
CA SER A 119 -2.73 -8.75 11.93
C SER A 119 -1.82 -9.88 11.47
N PHE A 120 -1.24 -10.66 12.40
CA PHE A 120 -0.46 -11.86 12.09
C PHE A 120 -1.27 -12.87 11.30
N SER A 121 -2.47 -13.19 11.76
CA SER A 121 -3.35 -14.15 11.09
C SER A 121 -3.76 -13.68 9.70
N GLY A 122 -4.13 -12.41 9.56
CA GLY A 122 -4.47 -11.81 8.27
C GLY A 122 -3.29 -11.82 7.30
N GLY A 123 -2.11 -11.41 7.74
CA GLY A 123 -0.89 -11.43 6.95
C GLY A 123 -0.48 -12.85 6.52
N LEU A 124 -0.62 -13.83 7.41
CA LEU A 124 -0.35 -15.25 7.10
C LEU A 124 -1.33 -15.77 6.03
N ILE A 125 -2.64 -15.54 6.21
CA ILE A 125 -3.67 -15.95 5.24
C ILE A 125 -3.44 -15.28 3.89
N GLY A 126 -3.15 -13.98 3.90
CA GLY A 126 -2.86 -13.22 2.68
C GLY A 126 -1.60 -13.70 1.97
N THR A 127 -0.51 -14.00 2.71
CA THR A 127 0.73 -14.50 2.10
C THR A 127 0.58 -15.92 1.58
N VAL A 128 -0.17 -16.80 2.28
CA VAL A 128 -0.53 -18.12 1.74
C VAL A 128 -1.38 -17.98 0.47
N GLY A 129 -2.34 -17.05 0.46
CA GLY A 129 -3.10 -16.73 -0.75
C GLY A 129 -2.20 -16.24 -1.90
N LEU A 130 -1.20 -15.40 -1.62
CA LEU A 130 -0.21 -14.93 -2.58
C LEU A 130 0.59 -16.11 -3.17
N ILE A 131 1.10 -17.02 -2.33
CA ILE A 131 1.84 -18.23 -2.76
C ILE A 131 1.01 -19.09 -3.69
N MET A 132 -0.29 -19.24 -3.41
CA MET A 132 -1.17 -20.09 -4.21
C MET A 132 -1.63 -19.42 -5.50
N LEU A 133 -1.98 -18.13 -5.45
CA LEU A 133 -2.63 -17.43 -6.57
C LEU A 133 -1.63 -16.83 -7.55
N ALA A 134 -0.50 -16.28 -7.07
CA ALA A 134 0.41 -15.54 -7.93
C ALA A 134 1.03 -16.38 -9.07
N PRO A 135 1.51 -17.62 -8.85
CA PRO A 135 2.02 -18.43 -9.97
C PRO A 135 0.97 -18.78 -11.01
N VAL A 136 -0.28 -18.98 -10.56
CA VAL A 136 -1.42 -19.29 -11.45
C VAL A 136 -1.74 -18.07 -12.31
N LEU A 137 -1.83 -16.90 -11.67
CA LEU A 137 -2.12 -15.66 -12.37
C LEU A 137 -0.98 -15.24 -13.30
N ALA A 138 0.28 -15.44 -12.91
CA ALA A 138 1.44 -15.20 -13.76
C ALA A 138 1.40 -16.06 -15.04
N LYS A 139 1.10 -17.36 -14.92
CA LYS A 139 0.94 -18.25 -16.09
C LYS A 139 -0.20 -17.77 -16.99
N PHE A 140 -1.31 -17.33 -16.42
CA PHE A 140 -2.43 -16.79 -17.20
C PHE A 140 -2.04 -15.48 -17.90
N ALA A 141 -1.30 -14.61 -17.23
CA ALA A 141 -0.84 -13.33 -17.78
C ALA A 141 0.14 -13.47 -18.96
N LEU A 142 0.83 -14.61 -19.10
CA LEU A 142 1.66 -14.91 -20.28
C LEU A 142 0.84 -15.02 -21.58
N SER A 143 -0.47 -15.23 -21.49
CA SER A 143 -1.37 -15.24 -22.65
C SER A 143 -1.83 -13.84 -23.09
N PHE A 144 -1.48 -12.78 -22.34
CA PHE A 144 -1.91 -11.44 -22.66
C PHE A 144 -1.07 -10.88 -23.82
N GLY A 145 -1.75 -10.33 -24.80
CA GLY A 145 -1.14 -9.51 -25.84
C GLY A 145 -1.15 -8.02 -25.49
N PRO A 146 -0.62 -7.17 -26.39
CA PRO A 146 -0.55 -5.73 -26.15
C PRO A 146 -1.92 -5.07 -25.91
N ALA A 147 -2.97 -5.52 -26.60
CA ALA A 147 -4.32 -4.98 -26.44
C ALA A 147 -4.90 -5.30 -25.05
N GLU A 148 -4.64 -6.50 -24.51
CA GLU A 148 -5.04 -6.91 -23.17
C GLU A 148 -4.30 -6.13 -22.09
N TYR A 149 -2.98 -5.93 -22.24
CA TYR A 149 -2.21 -5.09 -21.33
C TYR A 149 -2.68 -3.64 -21.33
N PHE A 150 -2.98 -3.06 -22.49
CA PHE A 150 -3.55 -1.71 -22.56
C PHE A 150 -4.87 -1.62 -21.81
N ALA A 151 -5.79 -2.56 -22.03
CA ALA A 151 -7.08 -2.62 -21.34
C ALA A 151 -6.91 -2.84 -19.81
N LEU A 152 -5.92 -3.65 -19.39
CA LEU A 152 -5.58 -3.89 -18.00
C LEU A 152 -5.07 -2.62 -17.30
N PHE A 153 -4.21 -1.83 -17.95
CA PHE A 153 -3.75 -0.57 -17.39
C PHE A 153 -4.90 0.44 -17.25
N LEU A 154 -5.79 0.51 -18.21
CA LEU A 154 -7.00 1.32 -18.08
C LEU A 154 -7.92 0.84 -16.94
N LEU A 155 -8.05 -0.46 -16.77
CA LEU A 155 -8.76 -1.04 -15.62
C LEU A 155 -8.11 -0.61 -14.30
N ALA A 156 -6.77 -0.62 -14.20
CA ALA A 156 -6.06 -0.15 -13.01
C ALA A 156 -6.38 1.31 -12.68
N PHE A 157 -6.40 2.21 -13.67
CA PHE A 157 -6.80 3.60 -13.46
C PHE A 157 -8.27 3.74 -13.08
N ALA A 158 -9.16 2.97 -13.72
CA ALA A 158 -10.59 3.01 -13.45
C ALA A 158 -10.92 2.54 -12.03
N THR A 159 -10.28 1.46 -11.56
CA THR A 159 -10.50 0.91 -10.21
C THR A 159 -10.01 1.85 -9.13
N LEU A 160 -8.85 2.49 -9.31
CA LEU A 160 -8.37 3.53 -8.40
C LEU A 160 -9.33 4.73 -8.34
N GLY A 161 -9.86 5.15 -9.49
CA GLY A 161 -10.85 6.23 -9.57
C GLY A 161 -12.18 5.92 -8.90
N GLY A 162 -12.63 4.69 -9.07
CA GLY A 162 -13.94 4.26 -8.59
C GLY A 162 -14.00 3.95 -7.10
N ILE A 163 -12.96 3.33 -6.56
CA ILE A 163 -13.01 2.74 -5.21
C ILE A 163 -12.42 3.68 -4.15
N THR A 164 -11.32 4.38 -4.44
CA THR A 164 -10.58 5.16 -3.45
C THR A 164 -10.94 6.65 -3.39
N GLY A 165 -11.62 7.17 -4.40
CA GLY A 165 -11.85 8.62 -4.51
C GLY A 165 -13.16 9.09 -3.88
N LYS A 166 -13.11 10.08 -2.97
CA LYS A 166 -14.29 10.88 -2.60
C LYS A 166 -14.90 11.58 -3.84
N ASN A 167 -14.06 11.85 -4.84
CA ASN A 167 -14.44 12.49 -6.10
C ASN A 167 -13.65 11.83 -7.26
N PRO A 168 -14.31 10.96 -8.06
CA PRO A 168 -13.66 10.26 -9.17
C PRO A 168 -13.05 11.19 -10.23
N MET A 169 -13.64 12.37 -10.43
CA MET A 169 -13.09 13.36 -11.38
C MET A 169 -11.69 13.82 -10.96
N LYS A 170 -11.44 14.03 -9.66
CA LYS A 170 -10.11 14.40 -9.16
C LYS A 170 -9.10 13.28 -9.38
N THR A 171 -9.53 12.02 -9.31
CA THR A 171 -8.67 10.87 -9.61
C THR A 171 -8.31 10.78 -11.09
N VAL A 172 -9.28 11.04 -11.98
CA VAL A 172 -9.02 11.10 -13.43
C VAL A 172 -8.05 12.24 -13.75
N ILE A 173 -8.26 13.43 -13.18
CA ILE A 173 -7.34 14.56 -13.33
C ILE A 173 -5.93 14.18 -12.86
N ALA A 174 -5.83 13.56 -11.70
CA ALA A 174 -4.55 13.12 -11.14
C ALA A 174 -3.84 12.10 -12.06
N ALA A 175 -4.56 11.08 -12.53
CA ALA A 175 -4.01 10.09 -13.46
C ALA A 175 -3.56 10.73 -14.78
N THR A 176 -4.37 11.64 -15.34
CA THR A 176 -4.02 12.38 -16.55
C THR A 176 -2.77 13.23 -16.37
N LEU A 177 -2.64 13.93 -15.23
CA LEU A 177 -1.42 14.68 -14.90
C LEU A 177 -0.20 13.76 -14.85
N GLY A 178 -0.31 12.58 -14.24
CA GLY A 178 0.77 11.59 -14.23
C GLY A 178 1.16 11.12 -15.63
N ILE A 179 0.18 10.78 -16.47
CA ILE A 179 0.42 10.39 -17.87
C ILE A 179 1.05 11.56 -18.66
N MET A 180 0.60 12.80 -18.47
CA MET A 180 1.21 13.97 -19.11
C MET A 180 2.68 14.15 -18.70
N ILE A 181 3.00 13.97 -17.43
CA ILE A 181 4.38 14.05 -16.94
C ILE A 181 5.24 12.93 -17.55
N SER A 182 4.69 11.73 -17.72
CA SER A 182 5.41 10.60 -18.31
C SER A 182 5.74 10.76 -19.80
N THR A 183 5.09 11.72 -20.48
CA THR A 183 5.40 12.00 -21.90
C THR A 183 6.60 12.93 -22.08
N VAL A 184 7.18 13.47 -21.00
CA VAL A 184 8.42 14.30 -21.08
C VAL A 184 9.61 13.40 -21.39
N GLY A 185 10.46 13.81 -22.36
CA GLY A 185 11.64 13.07 -22.73
C GLY A 185 11.72 12.73 -24.22
N ILE A 186 12.54 11.77 -24.58
CA ILE A 186 12.63 11.23 -25.95
C ILE A 186 11.65 10.11 -26.12
N ASP A 187 10.79 10.20 -27.12
CA ASP A 187 9.90 9.13 -27.53
C ASP A 187 10.71 7.93 -28.07
N ILE A 188 10.60 6.79 -27.40
CA ILE A 188 11.35 5.56 -27.75
C ILE A 188 10.98 5.06 -29.14
N SER A 189 9.73 5.27 -29.59
CA SER A 189 9.25 4.77 -30.89
C SER A 189 9.70 5.61 -32.07
N THR A 190 9.74 6.96 -31.90
CA THR A 190 10.01 7.91 -32.98
C THR A 190 11.34 8.62 -32.84
N GLY A 191 12.01 8.57 -31.67
CA GLY A 191 13.22 9.33 -31.37
C GLY A 191 12.99 10.84 -31.22
N THR A 192 11.75 11.32 -31.25
CA THR A 192 11.45 12.74 -31.16
C THR A 192 11.47 13.24 -29.71
N GLN A 193 11.99 14.44 -29.51
CA GLN A 193 11.98 15.09 -28.19
C GLN A 193 10.59 15.65 -27.89
N ARG A 194 10.04 15.33 -26.70
CA ARG A 194 8.76 15.81 -26.22
C ARG A 194 8.94 16.58 -24.91
N TYR A 195 8.53 17.84 -24.91
CA TYR A 195 8.50 18.73 -23.74
C TYR A 195 9.83 18.85 -22.97
N THR A 196 10.96 18.68 -23.65
CA THR A 196 12.31 18.81 -23.03
C THR A 196 12.78 20.25 -22.94
N PHE A 197 12.18 21.17 -23.70
CA PHE A 197 12.52 22.60 -23.74
C PHE A 197 14.03 22.89 -23.99
N GLY A 198 14.76 21.92 -24.53
CA GLY A 198 16.20 22.02 -24.74
C GLY A 198 17.04 21.78 -23.49
N VAL A 199 16.44 21.34 -22.40
CA VAL A 199 17.12 20.98 -21.14
C VAL A 199 17.60 19.54 -21.25
N LEU A 200 18.92 19.34 -21.15
CA LEU A 200 19.57 18.04 -21.39
C LEU A 200 19.10 16.97 -20.39
N GLU A 201 18.92 17.37 -19.13
CA GLU A 201 18.48 16.49 -18.04
C GLU A 201 17.05 15.96 -18.24
N LEU A 202 16.23 16.61 -19.08
CA LEU A 202 14.89 16.15 -19.42
C LEU A 202 14.85 15.20 -20.62
N TYR A 203 15.97 14.89 -21.27
CA TYR A 203 15.99 13.99 -22.43
C TYR A 203 15.68 12.55 -22.05
N GLU A 204 16.13 12.11 -20.89
CA GLU A 204 15.82 10.80 -20.33
C GLU A 204 14.43 10.73 -19.65
N GLY A 205 13.70 11.86 -19.68
CA GLY A 205 12.41 11.98 -19.00
C GLY A 205 12.53 12.40 -17.53
N ILE A 206 11.44 12.32 -16.81
CA ILE A 206 11.40 12.62 -15.38
C ILE A 206 11.44 11.31 -14.62
N ASP A 207 12.49 11.09 -13.82
CA ASP A 207 12.59 9.90 -12.98
C ASP A 207 11.42 9.87 -11.97
N PHE A 208 10.69 8.77 -11.98
CA PHE A 208 9.52 8.57 -11.11
C PHE A 208 9.89 8.51 -9.63
N ILE A 209 11.15 8.18 -9.26
CA ILE A 209 11.61 8.22 -7.86
C ILE A 209 11.54 9.65 -7.33
N LEU A 210 11.91 10.65 -8.14
CA LEU A 210 11.84 12.06 -7.75
C LEU A 210 10.40 12.46 -7.44
N ALA A 211 9.47 12.04 -8.31
CA ALA A 211 8.05 12.28 -8.11
C ALA A 211 7.52 11.57 -6.84
N ILE A 212 7.90 10.32 -6.62
CA ILE A 212 7.47 9.54 -5.44
C ILE A 212 7.99 10.17 -4.15
N VAL A 213 9.29 10.42 -4.06
CA VAL A 213 9.90 11.00 -2.85
C VAL A 213 9.37 12.43 -2.64
N GLY A 214 9.22 13.21 -3.69
CA GLY A 214 8.62 14.54 -3.64
C GLY A 214 7.17 14.49 -3.14
N LEU A 215 6.30 13.78 -3.88
CA LEU A 215 4.85 13.74 -3.61
C LEU A 215 4.49 13.07 -2.28
N PHE A 216 5.27 12.10 -1.80
CA PHE A 216 5.00 11.42 -0.54
C PHE A 216 5.83 12.00 0.61
N ALA A 217 7.18 11.99 0.52
CA ALA A 217 8.03 12.37 1.64
C ALA A 217 8.08 13.88 1.85
N ILE A 218 8.44 14.65 0.81
CA ILE A 218 8.60 16.11 0.95
C ILE A 218 7.25 16.81 1.18
N SER A 219 6.19 16.37 0.51
CA SER A 219 4.86 16.95 0.74
C SER A 219 4.38 16.73 2.18
N GLU A 220 4.65 15.56 2.75
CA GLU A 220 4.31 15.25 4.15
C GLU A 220 5.08 16.13 5.13
N LEU A 221 6.37 16.37 4.86
CA LEU A 221 7.18 17.32 5.64
C LEU A 221 6.55 18.72 5.67
N LEU A 222 6.06 19.21 4.53
CA LEU A 222 5.38 20.51 4.44
C LEU A 222 4.09 20.53 5.27
N PHE A 223 3.32 19.45 5.25
CA PHE A 223 2.14 19.31 6.13
C PHE A 223 2.50 19.30 7.61
N PHE A 224 3.57 18.62 8.00
CA PHE A 224 4.03 18.64 9.38
C PHE A 224 4.45 20.04 9.83
N VAL A 225 5.15 20.80 8.99
CA VAL A 225 5.55 22.19 9.29
C VAL A 225 4.32 23.09 9.44
N GLU A 226 3.29 22.92 8.61
CA GLU A 226 2.06 23.72 8.71
C GLU A 226 1.20 23.37 9.92
N SER A 227 1.05 22.09 10.19
CA SER A 227 0.25 21.59 11.31
C SER A 227 0.92 21.87 12.63
N ARG A 228 0.98 23.13 13.10
CA ARG A 228 1.57 23.52 14.40
C ARG A 228 1.36 22.42 15.44
N MET A 229 2.37 21.57 15.57
CA MET A 229 2.34 20.36 16.39
C MET A 229 2.40 20.75 17.87
N GLY A 230 1.28 20.69 18.53
CA GLY A 230 1.28 21.01 19.93
C GLY A 230 -0.10 21.08 20.58
N ARG A 231 -0.90 20.04 20.51
CA ARG A 231 -1.88 19.80 21.55
C ARG A 231 -1.51 18.53 22.28
N GLY A 232 -1.12 18.66 23.56
CA GLY A 232 -0.89 17.51 24.44
C GLY A 232 -2.14 16.63 24.40
N ARG A 233 -1.97 15.38 23.97
CA ARG A 233 -3.06 14.40 23.89
C ARG A 233 -3.05 13.59 25.18
N GLU A 234 -4.23 13.40 25.76
CA GLU A 234 -4.38 12.45 26.86
C GLU A 234 -3.97 11.07 26.39
N LYS A 235 -2.96 10.50 27.07
CA LYS A 235 -2.49 9.14 26.78
C LYS A 235 -3.31 8.17 27.59
N VAL A 236 -3.92 7.19 26.91
CA VAL A 236 -4.51 6.04 27.60
C VAL A 236 -3.38 5.15 28.12
N SER A 237 -3.43 4.82 29.42
CA SER A 237 -2.49 3.87 30.01
C SER A 237 -2.70 2.49 29.41
N VAL A 238 -1.62 1.82 29.02
CA VAL A 238 -1.70 0.48 28.40
C VAL A 238 -2.27 -0.57 29.36
N GLY A 239 -2.00 -0.42 30.67
CA GLY A 239 -2.49 -1.37 31.68
C GLY A 239 -1.81 -2.75 31.59
N LYS A 240 -2.42 -3.75 32.24
CA LYS A 240 -1.95 -5.14 32.24
C LYS A 240 -2.73 -5.96 31.20
N LEU A 241 -2.06 -6.93 30.59
CA LEU A 241 -2.70 -7.90 29.69
C LEU A 241 -3.60 -8.84 30.50
N THR A 242 -4.89 -8.86 30.17
CA THR A 242 -5.91 -9.69 30.82
C THR A 242 -6.60 -10.65 29.85
N LEU A 243 -6.19 -10.65 28.58
CA LEU A 243 -6.75 -11.46 27.49
C LEU A 243 -6.69 -12.97 27.83
N GLY A 244 -7.85 -13.58 28.00
CA GLY A 244 -7.95 -15.00 28.29
C GLY A 244 -7.85 -15.89 27.04
N PHE A 245 -7.34 -17.12 27.21
CA PHE A 245 -7.21 -18.07 26.10
C PHE A 245 -8.56 -18.38 25.40
N ARG A 246 -9.65 -18.48 26.16
CA ARG A 246 -11.01 -18.69 25.62
C ARG A 246 -11.47 -17.51 24.75
N GLU A 247 -11.15 -16.29 25.17
CA GLU A 247 -11.46 -15.07 24.45
C GLU A 247 -10.69 -15.04 23.12
N LEU A 248 -9.39 -15.38 23.16
CA LEU A 248 -8.54 -15.50 21.97
C LEU A 248 -9.12 -16.53 20.98
N VAL A 249 -9.40 -17.75 21.43
CA VAL A 249 -9.93 -18.82 20.57
C VAL A 249 -11.29 -18.43 19.96
N SER A 250 -12.12 -17.70 20.69
CA SER A 250 -13.43 -17.24 20.18
C SER A 250 -13.32 -16.29 18.99
N THR A 251 -12.16 -15.65 18.77
CA THR A 251 -11.92 -14.74 17.66
C THR A 251 -11.36 -15.42 16.40
N ILE A 252 -10.96 -16.69 16.46
CA ILE A 252 -10.39 -17.41 15.30
C ILE A 252 -11.31 -17.36 14.06
N PRO A 253 -12.62 -17.61 14.15
CA PRO A 253 -13.49 -17.50 12.98
C PRO A 253 -13.52 -16.09 12.38
N THR A 254 -13.45 -15.05 13.21
CA THR A 254 -13.38 -13.66 12.77
C THR A 254 -12.06 -13.37 12.07
N GLN A 255 -10.93 -13.88 12.60
CA GLN A 255 -9.60 -13.75 11.98
C GLN A 255 -9.58 -14.39 10.59
N LEU A 256 -10.11 -15.62 10.46
CA LEU A 256 -10.16 -16.33 9.19
C LEU A 256 -11.03 -15.59 8.15
N ARG A 257 -12.23 -15.18 8.52
CA ARG A 257 -13.12 -14.42 7.63
C ARG A 257 -12.48 -13.11 7.22
N GLY A 258 -11.95 -12.35 8.19
CA GLY A 258 -11.28 -11.08 7.95
C GLY A 258 -10.09 -11.23 7.01
N GLY A 259 -9.20 -12.18 7.27
CA GLY A 259 -8.01 -12.43 6.45
C GLY A 259 -8.35 -12.81 5.01
N VAL A 260 -9.33 -13.69 4.80
CA VAL A 260 -9.77 -14.10 3.44
C VAL A 260 -10.43 -12.94 2.70
N LEU A 261 -11.33 -12.20 3.34
CA LEU A 261 -11.99 -11.04 2.72
C LEU A 261 -10.97 -9.94 2.40
N GLY A 262 -10.03 -9.73 3.32
CA GLY A 262 -8.92 -8.83 3.11
C GLY A 262 -8.10 -9.23 1.88
N PHE A 263 -7.65 -10.48 1.81
CA PHE A 263 -6.89 -10.98 0.68
C PHE A 263 -7.62 -10.77 -0.65
N ILE A 264 -8.90 -11.16 -0.72
CA ILE A 264 -9.71 -10.97 -1.93
C ILE A 264 -9.80 -9.49 -2.31
N SER A 265 -10.03 -8.59 -1.34
CA SER A 265 -10.09 -7.15 -1.62
C SER A 265 -8.73 -6.59 -2.07
N GLY A 266 -7.63 -7.10 -1.53
CA GLY A 266 -6.28 -6.70 -1.89
C GLY A 266 -5.89 -7.08 -3.32
N VAL A 267 -6.33 -8.26 -3.78
CA VAL A 267 -6.10 -8.72 -5.18
C VAL A 267 -6.77 -7.81 -6.20
N LEU A 268 -7.85 -7.13 -5.82
CA LEU A 268 -8.52 -6.19 -6.70
C LEU A 268 -7.72 -4.88 -6.78
N PRO A 269 -7.23 -4.48 -7.98
CA PRO A 269 -6.49 -3.24 -8.14
C PRO A 269 -7.27 -2.04 -7.57
N GLY A 270 -6.60 -1.18 -6.81
CA GLY A 270 -7.19 0.03 -6.25
C GLY A 270 -8.12 -0.13 -5.04
N ALA A 271 -8.60 -1.34 -4.74
CA ALA A 271 -9.46 -1.59 -3.58
C ALA A 271 -8.70 -1.43 -2.26
N GLY A 272 -7.47 -1.92 -2.23
CA GLY A 272 -6.53 -1.74 -1.14
C GLY A 272 -6.98 -2.30 0.21
N ALA A 273 -6.18 -2.00 1.22
CA ALA A 273 -6.40 -2.47 2.59
C ALA A 273 -7.58 -1.79 3.28
N SER A 274 -7.93 -0.56 2.88
CA SER A 274 -9.06 0.19 3.45
C SER A 274 -10.39 -0.52 3.22
N LEU A 275 -10.61 -1.03 1.99
CA LEU A 275 -11.81 -1.79 1.66
C LEU A 275 -11.83 -3.13 2.40
N GLY A 276 -10.69 -3.83 2.48
CA GLY A 276 -10.56 -5.09 3.21
C GLY A 276 -10.91 -4.96 4.69
N SER A 277 -10.37 -3.93 5.33
CA SER A 277 -10.68 -3.58 6.72
C SER A 277 -12.17 -3.28 6.93
N PHE A 278 -12.74 -2.43 6.06
CA PHE A 278 -14.14 -2.01 6.14
C PHE A 278 -15.12 -3.19 5.93
N ILE A 279 -14.92 -3.99 4.87
CA ILE A 279 -15.80 -5.13 4.57
C ILE A 279 -15.74 -6.15 5.71
N SER A 280 -14.53 -6.45 6.22
CA SER A 280 -14.34 -7.40 7.31
C SER A 280 -15.07 -6.96 8.57
N TYR A 281 -14.94 -5.69 8.97
CA TYR A 281 -15.67 -5.12 10.12
C TYR A 281 -17.18 -5.19 9.92
N THR A 282 -17.65 -4.73 8.75
CA THR A 282 -19.08 -4.63 8.47
C THR A 282 -19.75 -6.01 8.41
N LEU A 283 -19.11 -6.98 7.76
CA LEU A 283 -19.62 -8.35 7.70
C LEU A 283 -19.68 -8.98 9.09
N GLU A 284 -18.63 -8.82 9.90
CA GLU A 284 -18.61 -9.38 11.25
C GLU A 284 -19.71 -8.77 12.12
N LYS A 285 -19.91 -7.44 12.04
CA LYS A 285 -21.03 -6.74 12.69
C LYS A 285 -22.38 -7.29 12.26
N GLN A 286 -22.56 -7.59 10.97
CA GLN A 286 -23.82 -8.17 10.45
C GLN A 286 -24.04 -9.61 10.93
N ILE A 287 -23.00 -10.46 10.92
CA ILE A 287 -23.07 -11.86 11.36
C ILE A 287 -23.47 -11.95 12.83
N LEU A 288 -22.92 -11.09 13.67
CA LEU A 288 -23.18 -11.12 15.11
C LEU A 288 -24.45 -10.36 15.51
N GLY A 289 -24.89 -9.42 14.69
CA GLY A 289 -26.11 -8.64 14.93
C GLY A 289 -26.14 -8.07 16.36
N LYS A 290 -27.26 -8.22 17.05
CA LYS A 290 -27.45 -7.73 18.43
C LYS A 290 -26.60 -8.45 19.49
N LYS A 291 -25.93 -9.57 19.16
CA LYS A 291 -25.04 -10.27 20.09
C LYS A 291 -23.67 -9.61 20.19
N GLY A 292 -23.29 -8.81 19.19
CA GLY A 292 -22.05 -8.03 19.17
C GLY A 292 -22.26 -6.62 19.73
N LYS A 293 -21.28 -6.15 20.48
CA LYS A 293 -21.24 -4.76 21.00
C LYS A 293 -20.29 -3.88 20.18
N PHE A 294 -20.48 -3.92 18.87
CA PHE A 294 -19.66 -3.15 17.94
C PHE A 294 -19.84 -1.64 18.14
N GLY A 295 -18.73 -0.91 18.18
CA GLY A 295 -18.68 0.51 18.53
C GLY A 295 -18.54 0.79 20.02
N GLU A 296 -18.67 -0.26 20.87
CA GLU A 296 -18.55 -0.14 22.32
C GLU A 296 -17.31 -0.85 22.89
N GLY A 297 -16.40 -1.33 22.05
CA GLY A 297 -15.20 -2.07 22.44
C GLY A 297 -15.40 -3.59 22.39
N ASP A 298 -16.08 -4.09 21.38
CA ASP A 298 -16.13 -5.53 21.09
C ASP A 298 -14.77 -5.97 20.52
N ILE A 299 -14.21 -7.03 21.09
CA ILE A 299 -12.91 -7.56 20.68
C ILE A 299 -12.89 -7.97 19.19
N ARG A 300 -14.02 -8.46 18.66
CA ARG A 300 -14.15 -8.86 17.25
C ARG A 300 -14.21 -7.66 16.32
N GLY A 301 -14.65 -6.50 16.83
CA GLY A 301 -14.58 -5.21 16.14
C GLY A 301 -13.15 -4.66 15.98
N VAL A 302 -12.20 -5.19 16.77
CA VAL A 302 -10.77 -4.96 16.59
C VAL A 302 -10.16 -6.01 15.66
N VAL A 303 -10.54 -7.27 15.84
CA VAL A 303 -9.97 -8.42 15.13
C VAL A 303 -10.31 -8.41 13.63
N ALA A 304 -11.57 -8.18 13.29
CA ALA A 304 -12.03 -8.25 11.90
C ALA A 304 -11.29 -7.26 10.97
N PRO A 305 -11.24 -5.95 11.28
CA PRO A 305 -10.56 -4.99 10.43
C PRO A 305 -9.04 -5.23 10.37
N GLU A 306 -8.40 -5.65 11.46
CA GLU A 306 -6.95 -5.90 11.48
C GLU A 306 -6.57 -7.12 10.64
N ALA A 307 -7.33 -8.22 10.74
CA ALA A 307 -7.11 -9.37 9.86
C ALA A 307 -7.39 -8.99 8.39
N GLY A 308 -8.44 -8.19 8.13
CA GLY A 308 -8.78 -7.70 6.81
C GLY A 308 -7.71 -6.81 6.21
N ASN A 309 -7.18 -5.87 7.00
CA ASN A 309 -6.12 -4.96 6.62
C ASN A 309 -4.85 -5.70 6.17
N ASN A 310 -4.35 -6.59 7.01
CA ASN A 310 -3.10 -7.31 6.75
C ASN A 310 -3.26 -8.41 5.67
N GLY A 311 -4.45 -9.02 5.56
CA GLY A 311 -4.79 -9.89 4.44
C GLY A 311 -4.75 -9.16 3.10
N ALA A 312 -5.30 -7.94 3.07
CA ALA A 312 -5.32 -7.11 1.86
C ALA A 312 -3.93 -6.60 1.47
N SER A 313 -3.06 -6.32 2.43
CA SER A 313 -1.69 -5.87 2.13
C SER A 313 -0.91 -6.93 1.35
N SER A 314 -0.99 -8.20 1.76
CA SER A 314 -0.39 -9.31 1.01
C SER A 314 -1.12 -9.56 -0.32
N GLY A 315 -2.45 -9.41 -0.34
CA GLY A 315 -3.26 -9.54 -1.56
C GLY A 315 -2.88 -8.52 -2.64
N ALA A 316 -2.55 -7.29 -2.25
CA ALA A 316 -2.15 -6.22 -3.18
C ALA A 316 -0.81 -6.48 -3.89
N LEU A 317 0.02 -7.38 -3.37
CA LEU A 317 1.25 -7.82 -4.03
C LEU A 317 0.97 -8.79 -5.19
N VAL A 318 -0.19 -9.47 -5.21
CA VAL A 318 -0.53 -10.41 -6.30
C VAL A 318 -0.52 -9.70 -7.66
N PRO A 319 -1.38 -8.69 -7.93
CA PRO A 319 -1.38 -8.01 -9.23
C PRO A 319 -0.06 -7.27 -9.48
N MET A 320 0.61 -6.74 -8.47
CA MET A 320 1.88 -6.05 -8.62
C MET A 320 2.97 -6.97 -9.18
N LEU A 321 3.13 -8.16 -8.60
CA LEU A 321 4.17 -9.10 -9.01
C LEU A 321 3.83 -9.83 -10.31
N THR A 322 2.54 -10.14 -10.54
CA THR A 322 2.11 -10.98 -11.66
C THR A 322 1.75 -10.22 -12.93
N LEU A 323 1.22 -9.02 -12.79
CA LEU A 323 0.69 -8.21 -13.89
C LEU A 323 1.44 -6.87 -14.06
N GLY A 324 2.31 -6.51 -13.12
CA GLY A 324 2.93 -5.19 -13.09
C GLY A 324 1.93 -4.05 -12.78
N VAL A 325 0.79 -4.39 -12.17
CA VAL A 325 -0.26 -3.43 -11.82
C VAL A 325 -0.39 -3.35 -10.31
N PRO A 326 -0.18 -2.19 -9.68
CA PRO A 326 -0.24 -2.10 -8.24
C PRO A 326 -1.68 -2.21 -7.70
N GLY A 327 -1.85 -2.95 -6.60
CA GLY A 327 -3.13 -3.11 -5.90
C GLY A 327 -3.44 -1.97 -4.92
N SER A 328 -2.44 -1.15 -4.56
CA SER A 328 -2.56 -0.05 -3.60
C SER A 328 -1.50 1.02 -3.83
N GLY A 329 -1.63 2.16 -3.15
CA GLY A 329 -0.61 3.23 -3.21
C GLY A 329 0.78 2.76 -2.76
N THR A 330 0.85 1.89 -1.74
CA THR A 330 2.13 1.35 -1.27
C THR A 330 2.75 0.39 -2.28
N THR A 331 1.95 -0.46 -2.90
CA THR A 331 2.45 -1.35 -3.95
C THR A 331 2.83 -0.59 -5.22
N ALA A 332 2.27 0.61 -5.47
CA ALA A 332 2.75 1.49 -6.52
C ALA A 332 4.19 1.98 -6.26
N VAL A 333 4.48 2.33 -5.00
CA VAL A 333 5.83 2.73 -4.58
C VAL A 333 6.81 1.55 -4.66
N LEU A 334 6.39 0.34 -4.26
CA LEU A 334 7.21 -0.88 -4.41
C LEU A 334 7.43 -1.26 -5.88
N LEU A 335 6.43 -1.07 -6.73
CA LEU A 335 6.53 -1.27 -8.18
C LEU A 335 7.58 -0.35 -8.79
N ALA A 336 7.57 0.92 -8.37
CA ALA A 336 8.58 1.88 -8.78
C ALA A 336 10.00 1.43 -8.38
N MET A 337 10.17 0.91 -7.17
CA MET A 337 11.47 0.37 -6.75
C MET A 337 11.94 -0.77 -7.64
N LEU A 338 11.05 -1.71 -8.02
CA LEU A 338 11.40 -2.79 -8.96
C LEU A 338 11.89 -2.23 -10.30
N ILE A 339 11.15 -1.27 -10.87
CA ILE A 339 11.53 -0.64 -12.14
C ILE A 339 12.87 0.09 -12.03
N SER A 340 13.12 0.80 -10.92
CA SER A 340 14.41 1.49 -10.67
C SER A 340 15.58 0.52 -10.56
N LEU A 341 15.33 -0.70 -10.11
CA LEU A 341 16.33 -1.77 -10.07
C LEU A 341 16.50 -2.47 -11.44
N ASN A 342 15.91 -1.93 -12.51
CA ASN A 342 15.84 -2.51 -13.84
C ASN A 342 15.17 -3.89 -13.88
N ILE A 343 14.24 -4.15 -12.98
CA ILE A 343 13.45 -5.38 -12.92
C ILE A 343 12.08 -5.11 -13.52
N THR A 344 11.77 -5.74 -14.63
CA THR A 344 10.46 -5.61 -15.26
C THR A 344 9.42 -6.40 -14.47
N PRO A 345 8.45 -5.73 -13.81
CA PRO A 345 7.39 -6.41 -13.09
C PRO A 345 6.44 -7.11 -14.05
N GLY A 346 5.87 -8.21 -13.61
CA GLY A 346 4.95 -8.99 -14.45
C GLY A 346 5.26 -10.49 -14.45
N PRO A 347 4.63 -11.28 -15.35
CA PRO A 347 4.65 -12.74 -15.28
C PRO A 347 6.05 -13.35 -15.46
N LEU A 348 6.92 -12.72 -16.26
CA LEU A 348 8.28 -13.19 -16.49
C LEU A 348 9.19 -13.06 -15.26
N MET A 349 8.82 -12.19 -14.30
CA MET A 349 9.59 -12.01 -13.07
C MET A 349 9.67 -13.31 -12.24
N PHE A 350 8.66 -14.17 -12.32
CA PHE A 350 8.64 -15.46 -11.63
C PHE A 350 9.68 -16.46 -12.15
N THR A 351 10.20 -16.24 -13.35
CA THR A 351 11.24 -17.10 -13.98
C THR A 351 12.58 -16.40 -14.09
N GLN A 352 12.62 -15.12 -14.44
CA GLN A 352 13.85 -14.37 -14.68
C GLN A 352 14.45 -13.79 -13.38
N ASN A 353 13.60 -13.46 -12.40
CA ASN A 353 13.99 -12.88 -11.11
C ASN A 353 13.32 -13.64 -9.94
N ALA A 354 13.33 -14.98 -10.04
CA ALA A 354 12.68 -15.86 -9.07
C ALA A 354 13.16 -15.60 -7.63
N ASP A 355 14.46 -15.38 -7.45
CA ASP A 355 15.07 -15.12 -6.14
C ASP A 355 14.47 -13.88 -5.46
N ILE A 356 14.17 -12.83 -6.23
CA ILE A 356 13.55 -11.62 -5.69
C ILE A 356 12.10 -11.90 -5.31
N VAL A 357 11.31 -12.51 -6.21
CA VAL A 357 9.90 -12.79 -5.96
C VAL A 357 9.72 -13.69 -4.75
N TRP A 358 10.41 -14.84 -4.76
CA TRP A 358 10.26 -15.82 -3.69
C TRP A 358 10.97 -15.41 -2.42
N GLY A 359 12.07 -14.64 -2.53
CA GLY A 359 12.73 -13.97 -1.41
C GLY A 359 11.80 -13.00 -0.69
N VAL A 360 11.06 -12.17 -1.42
CA VAL A 360 10.03 -11.26 -0.87
C VAL A 360 8.90 -12.05 -0.22
N ILE A 361 8.39 -13.10 -0.87
CA ILE A 361 7.31 -13.94 -0.30
C ILE A 361 7.77 -14.63 0.99
N ALA A 362 8.97 -15.18 1.01
CA ALA A 362 9.55 -15.78 2.22
C ALA A 362 9.78 -14.73 3.31
N ALA A 363 10.28 -13.54 2.94
CA ALA A 363 10.46 -12.44 3.87
C ALA A 363 9.15 -11.93 4.48
N LEU A 364 8.03 -11.98 3.75
CA LEU A 364 6.70 -11.68 4.32
C LEU A 364 6.28 -12.69 5.38
N LEU A 365 6.55 -13.98 5.19
CA LEU A 365 6.29 -15.02 6.21
C LEU A 365 7.15 -14.81 7.45
N ILE A 366 8.45 -14.61 7.25
CA ILE A 366 9.43 -14.35 8.33
C ILE A 366 9.08 -13.02 9.01
N GLY A 367 8.86 -11.97 8.23
CA GLY A 367 8.51 -10.63 8.70
C GLY A 367 7.23 -10.62 9.53
N ASN A 368 6.24 -11.42 9.16
CA ASN A 368 5.00 -11.54 9.92
C ASN A 368 5.25 -12.12 11.32
N VAL A 369 6.14 -13.12 11.44
CA VAL A 369 6.57 -13.65 12.74
C VAL A 369 7.39 -12.61 13.52
N LEU A 370 8.35 -11.93 12.86
CA LEU A 370 9.15 -10.88 13.47
C LEU A 370 8.25 -9.74 13.99
N LEU A 371 7.24 -9.33 13.23
CA LEU A 371 6.29 -8.29 13.63
C LEU A 371 5.48 -8.68 14.85
N LEU A 372 5.04 -9.93 14.96
CA LEU A 372 4.36 -10.41 16.16
C LEU A 372 5.29 -10.36 17.37
N LEU A 373 6.54 -10.85 17.22
CA LEU A 373 7.57 -10.85 18.27
C LEU A 373 8.00 -9.43 18.67
N LEU A 374 8.02 -8.48 17.75
CA LEU A 374 8.32 -7.08 18.05
C LEU A 374 7.13 -6.37 18.73
N ASN A 375 5.92 -6.56 18.20
CA ASN A 375 4.79 -5.74 18.59
C ASN A 375 4.13 -6.14 19.92
N ILE A 376 4.23 -7.39 20.36
CA ILE A 376 3.69 -7.80 21.66
C ILE A 376 4.62 -7.37 22.82
N PRO A 377 5.90 -7.80 22.88
CA PRO A 377 6.76 -7.44 24.01
C PRO A 377 7.23 -5.98 23.98
N LEU A 378 7.42 -5.39 22.79
CA LEU A 378 7.93 -4.02 22.66
C LEU A 378 6.83 -2.96 22.51
N VAL A 379 5.56 -3.31 22.72
CA VAL A 379 4.45 -2.35 22.67
C VAL A 379 4.69 -1.12 23.53
N GLY A 380 5.26 -1.29 24.72
CA GLY A 380 5.65 -0.19 25.61
C GLY A 380 6.69 0.75 25.02
N LEU A 381 7.62 0.22 24.21
CA LEU A 381 8.60 1.02 23.47
C LEU A 381 7.90 1.89 22.41
N PHE A 382 7.04 1.28 21.55
CA PHE A 382 6.31 2.02 20.53
C PHE A 382 5.41 3.10 21.12
N VAL A 383 4.75 2.82 22.25
CA VAL A 383 3.95 3.81 22.98
C VAL A 383 4.80 4.99 23.49
N ARG A 384 6.04 4.73 23.93
CA ARG A 384 6.98 5.81 24.30
C ARG A 384 7.44 6.59 23.07
N LEU A 385 7.71 5.91 21.96
CA LEU A 385 8.11 6.55 20.70
C LEU A 385 7.01 7.44 20.12
N LEU A 386 5.71 7.07 20.28
CA LEU A 386 4.58 7.96 19.95
C LEU A 386 4.60 9.29 20.72
N SER A 387 5.37 9.36 21.80
CA SER A 387 5.53 10.59 22.60
C SER A 387 6.61 11.51 22.07
N VAL A 388 7.48 11.01 21.16
CA VAL A 388 8.52 11.81 20.53
C VAL A 388 7.84 12.79 19.58
N PRO A 389 8.10 14.10 19.73
CA PRO A 389 7.53 15.07 18.80
C PRO A 389 7.97 14.76 17.37
N PRO A 390 7.05 14.68 16.38
CA PRO A 390 7.38 14.42 15.00
C PRO A 390 8.40 15.41 14.41
N MET A 391 8.57 16.58 15.02
CA MET A 391 9.57 17.57 14.58
C MET A 391 11.01 17.04 14.54
N TYR A 392 11.35 16.00 15.33
CA TYR A 392 12.68 15.38 15.26
C TYR A 392 12.86 14.46 14.04
N LEU A 393 11.77 13.98 13.46
CA LEU A 393 11.80 13.17 12.24
C LEU A 393 12.00 14.02 10.98
N LEU A 394 11.53 15.28 10.98
CA LEU A 394 11.63 16.16 9.82
C LEU A 394 13.06 16.28 9.28
N PRO A 395 14.07 16.62 10.10
CA PRO A 395 15.45 16.72 9.61
C PRO A 395 15.99 15.39 9.10
N ILE A 396 15.66 14.28 9.78
CA ILE A 396 16.12 12.92 9.42
C ILE A 396 15.57 12.53 8.05
N VAL A 397 14.26 12.66 7.85
CA VAL A 397 13.59 12.33 6.59
C VAL A 397 14.10 13.23 5.47
N THR A 398 14.25 14.52 5.73
CA THR A 398 14.80 15.49 4.75
C THR A 398 16.22 15.07 4.35
N MET A 399 17.09 14.82 5.31
CA MET A 399 18.47 14.42 5.04
C MET A 399 18.53 13.12 4.22
N VAL A 400 17.76 12.09 4.60
CA VAL A 400 17.70 10.82 3.87
C VAL A 400 17.21 11.02 2.44
N ALA A 401 16.16 11.83 2.24
CA ALA A 401 15.63 12.13 0.91
C ALA A 401 16.65 12.84 0.02
N PHE A 402 17.27 13.91 0.52
CA PHE A 402 18.24 14.69 -0.26
C PHE A 402 19.53 13.91 -0.56
N VAL A 403 20.12 13.28 0.46
CA VAL A 403 21.32 12.46 0.28
C VAL A 403 21.04 11.27 -0.63
N GLY A 404 19.90 10.61 -0.44
CA GLY A 404 19.53 9.44 -1.22
C GLY A 404 19.30 9.77 -2.69
N ILE A 405 18.53 10.81 -3.01
CA ILE A 405 18.31 11.22 -4.40
C ILE A 405 19.63 11.65 -5.04
N TYR A 406 20.44 12.44 -4.35
CA TYR A 406 21.76 12.84 -4.89
C TYR A 406 22.67 11.64 -5.14
N SER A 407 22.61 10.60 -4.28
CA SER A 407 23.42 9.38 -4.45
C SER A 407 23.00 8.53 -5.65
N ILE A 408 21.73 8.63 -6.11
CA ILE A 408 21.24 7.90 -7.28
C ILE A 408 21.74 8.54 -8.57
N SER A 409 21.56 9.85 -8.71
CA SER A 409 21.75 10.56 -9.99
C SER A 409 22.99 11.43 -10.05
N ASN A 410 23.59 11.76 -8.90
CA ASN A 410 24.66 12.77 -8.78
C ASN A 410 24.28 14.14 -9.40
N SER A 411 22.97 14.42 -9.49
CA SER A 411 22.41 15.61 -10.14
C SER A 411 21.76 16.54 -9.12
N THR A 412 22.16 17.79 -9.11
CA THR A 412 21.48 18.83 -8.33
C THR A 412 20.15 19.24 -8.96
N PHE A 413 19.98 19.02 -10.26
CA PHE A 413 18.74 19.28 -10.97
C PHE A 413 17.60 18.40 -10.42
N ASP A 414 17.87 17.14 -10.13
CA ASP A 414 16.93 16.19 -9.56
C ASP A 414 16.45 16.61 -8.16
N LEU A 415 17.32 17.22 -7.36
CA LEU A 415 16.92 17.79 -6.07
C LEU A 415 15.89 18.91 -6.21
N TYR A 416 16.04 19.78 -7.21
CA TYR A 416 15.05 20.82 -7.49
C TYR A 416 13.72 20.21 -7.95
N PHE A 417 13.76 19.17 -8.80
CA PHE A 417 12.55 18.46 -9.22
C PHE A 417 11.86 17.75 -8.06
N MET A 418 12.59 17.05 -7.20
CA MET A 418 12.04 16.43 -5.99
C MET A 418 11.32 17.46 -5.11
N VAL A 419 11.94 18.63 -4.88
CA VAL A 419 11.31 19.70 -4.09
C VAL A 419 10.09 20.28 -4.80
N ALA A 420 10.15 20.47 -6.12
CA ALA A 420 9.01 20.94 -6.92
C ALA A 420 7.81 19.97 -6.82
N PHE A 421 8.06 18.66 -6.94
CA PHE A 421 7.03 17.63 -6.71
C PHE A 421 6.51 17.66 -5.27
N GLY A 422 7.37 17.92 -4.29
CA GLY A 422 6.96 18.06 -2.89
C GLY A 422 6.01 19.23 -2.66
N VAL A 423 6.33 20.38 -3.22
CA VAL A 423 5.47 21.58 -3.16
C VAL A 423 4.18 21.35 -3.94
N ALA A 424 4.25 20.75 -5.14
CA ALA A 424 3.08 20.40 -5.92
C ALA A 424 2.18 19.41 -5.14
N GLY A 425 2.76 18.36 -4.56
CA GLY A 425 2.05 17.37 -3.74
C GLY A 425 1.32 17.98 -2.54
N TYR A 426 1.96 18.94 -1.88
CA TYR A 426 1.35 19.69 -0.78
C TYR A 426 0.08 20.44 -1.25
N PHE A 427 0.14 21.18 -2.37
CA PHE A 427 -1.02 21.88 -2.90
C PHE A 427 -2.09 20.93 -3.45
N LEU A 428 -1.70 19.87 -4.15
CA LEU A 428 -2.62 18.85 -4.66
C LEU A 428 -3.42 18.22 -3.53
N ARG A 429 -2.79 17.86 -2.43
CA ARG A 429 -3.47 17.30 -1.25
C ARG A 429 -4.40 18.33 -0.59
N LYS A 430 -4.04 19.62 -0.53
CA LYS A 430 -4.95 20.69 -0.07
C LYS A 430 -6.19 20.83 -0.96
N LEU A 431 -6.03 20.58 -2.25
CA LEU A 431 -7.14 20.53 -3.20
C LEU A 431 -7.89 19.19 -3.17
N GLU A 432 -7.52 18.28 -2.25
CA GLU A 432 -8.05 16.91 -2.16
C GLU A 432 -7.87 16.11 -3.47
N ILE A 433 -6.80 16.36 -4.21
CA ILE A 433 -6.40 15.59 -5.39
C ILE A 433 -5.47 14.47 -4.90
N PRO A 434 -5.80 13.18 -5.16
CA PRO A 434 -5.00 12.07 -4.70
C PRO A 434 -3.68 11.96 -5.47
N VAL A 435 -2.55 11.77 -4.76
CA VAL A 435 -1.22 11.70 -5.38
C VAL A 435 -0.90 10.33 -5.99
N VAL A 436 -1.52 9.26 -5.48
CA VAL A 436 -1.29 7.88 -5.97
C VAL A 436 -1.59 7.72 -7.46
N PRO A 437 -2.71 8.23 -8.01
CA PRO A 437 -2.97 8.13 -9.44
C PRO A 437 -1.99 8.92 -10.31
N ILE A 438 -1.37 9.99 -9.80
CA ILE A 438 -0.31 10.73 -10.50
C ILE A 438 0.91 9.81 -10.69
N ILE A 439 1.33 9.14 -9.62
CA ILE A 439 2.46 8.20 -9.66
C ILE A 439 2.16 7.04 -10.60
N LEU A 440 0.95 6.51 -10.57
CA LEU A 440 0.54 5.46 -11.50
C LEU A 440 0.54 5.93 -12.94
N GLY A 441 0.07 7.14 -13.21
CA GLY A 441 0.14 7.74 -14.53
C GLY A 441 1.58 7.85 -15.03
N LEU A 442 2.48 8.26 -14.14
CA LEU A 442 3.91 8.36 -14.46
C LEU A 442 4.56 6.99 -14.71
N LEU A 443 4.21 5.96 -13.92
CA LEU A 443 4.77 4.61 -14.04
C LEU A 443 4.18 3.81 -15.20
N LEU A 444 2.86 3.82 -15.34
CA LEU A 444 2.15 3.00 -16.32
C LEU A 444 1.93 3.72 -17.66
N GLY A 445 2.09 5.05 -17.70
CA GLY A 445 1.94 5.83 -18.93
C GLY A 445 2.80 5.34 -20.07
N PRO A 446 4.12 5.18 -19.90
CA PRO A 446 5.01 4.65 -20.94
C PRO A 446 4.64 3.23 -21.39
N GLU A 447 4.28 2.35 -20.45
CA GLU A 447 3.87 0.99 -20.78
C GLU A 447 2.52 0.97 -21.51
N MET A 448 1.61 1.87 -21.15
CA MET A 448 0.33 2.02 -21.82
C MET A 448 0.49 2.52 -23.27
N GLU A 449 1.35 3.53 -23.47
CA GLU A 449 1.69 4.05 -24.81
C GLU A 449 2.35 2.98 -25.68
N LYS A 450 3.34 2.27 -25.15
CA LYS A 450 4.04 1.18 -25.81
C LYS A 450 3.09 0.05 -26.23
N ASN A 451 2.24 -0.41 -25.31
CA ASN A 451 1.30 -1.49 -25.62
C ASN A 451 0.22 -1.05 -26.61
N LEU A 452 -0.25 0.20 -26.54
CA LEU A 452 -1.15 0.75 -27.56
C LEU A 452 -0.49 0.77 -28.93
N GLY A 453 0.75 1.29 -29.01
CA GLY A 453 1.51 1.32 -30.26
C GLY A 453 1.72 -0.08 -30.85
N HIS A 454 2.12 -1.05 -30.03
CA HIS A 454 2.29 -2.44 -30.48
C HIS A 454 0.96 -3.06 -30.95
N ALA A 455 -0.14 -2.82 -30.25
CA ALA A 455 -1.46 -3.31 -30.65
C ALA A 455 -1.86 -2.76 -32.04
N LEU A 456 -1.67 -1.46 -32.24
CA LEU A 456 -1.99 -0.82 -33.52
C LEU A 456 -1.07 -1.29 -34.66
N VAL A 457 0.21 -1.52 -34.41
CA VAL A 457 1.13 -2.09 -35.40
C VAL A 457 0.71 -3.50 -35.80
N LEU A 458 0.30 -4.33 -34.83
CA LEU A 458 -0.17 -5.70 -35.10
C LEU A 458 -1.48 -5.76 -35.91
N SER A 459 -2.24 -4.69 -35.93
CA SER A 459 -3.53 -4.58 -36.62
C SER A 459 -3.51 -3.67 -37.85
N ASP A 460 -2.32 -3.29 -38.32
CA ASP A 460 -2.19 -2.33 -39.42
C ASP A 460 -2.94 -1.01 -39.20
N GLY A 461 -3.01 -0.55 -37.97
CA GLY A 461 -3.70 0.69 -37.57
C GLY A 461 -5.17 0.52 -37.24
N ASP A 462 -5.71 -0.68 -37.22
CA ASP A 462 -7.11 -0.90 -36.87
C ASP A 462 -7.33 -0.88 -35.34
N TRP A 463 -8.09 0.11 -34.87
CA TRP A 463 -8.45 0.28 -33.45
C TRP A 463 -9.36 -0.82 -32.91
N SER A 464 -10.00 -1.61 -33.77
CA SER A 464 -10.88 -2.70 -33.34
C SER A 464 -10.15 -3.78 -32.55
N ILE A 465 -8.83 -3.87 -32.67
CA ILE A 465 -7.96 -4.80 -31.94
C ILE A 465 -8.11 -4.64 -30.42
N LEU A 466 -8.38 -3.43 -29.95
CA LEU A 466 -8.55 -3.13 -28.51
C LEU A 466 -9.78 -3.82 -27.90
N TRP A 467 -10.70 -4.27 -28.72
CA TRP A 467 -11.93 -5.01 -28.36
C TRP A 467 -12.02 -6.37 -29.04
N ALA A 468 -10.97 -6.84 -29.72
CA ALA A 468 -11.02 -8.09 -30.45
C ALA A 468 -11.18 -9.31 -29.53
N SER A 469 -10.37 -9.40 -28.50
CA SER A 469 -10.38 -10.55 -27.58
C SER A 469 -11.46 -10.45 -26.51
N THR A 470 -11.93 -11.62 -26.04
CA THR A 470 -12.89 -11.73 -24.94
C THR A 470 -12.29 -11.18 -23.65
N LEU A 471 -10.99 -11.35 -23.44
CA LEU A 471 -10.27 -10.88 -22.26
C LEU A 471 -10.19 -9.36 -22.23
N ALA A 472 -9.79 -8.71 -23.34
CA ALA A 472 -9.80 -7.26 -23.44
C ALA A 472 -11.20 -6.68 -23.21
N LYS A 473 -12.24 -7.29 -23.81
CA LYS A 473 -13.65 -6.90 -23.55
C LYS A 473 -14.03 -6.99 -22.09
N SER A 474 -13.59 -8.04 -21.39
CA SER A 474 -13.88 -8.22 -19.96
C SER A 474 -13.18 -7.13 -19.13
N PHE A 475 -11.94 -6.77 -19.43
CA PHE A 475 -11.23 -5.67 -18.76
C PHE A 475 -11.91 -4.33 -18.99
N TRP A 476 -12.35 -4.03 -20.23
CA TRP A 476 -13.12 -2.83 -20.54
C TRP A 476 -14.45 -2.77 -19.77
N LEU A 477 -15.18 -3.90 -19.71
CA LEU A 477 -16.43 -4.00 -18.97
C LEU A 477 -16.23 -3.74 -17.48
N VAL A 478 -15.22 -4.38 -16.87
CA VAL A 478 -14.92 -4.22 -15.44
C VAL A 478 -14.43 -2.79 -15.17
N ALA A 479 -13.63 -2.19 -16.06
CA ALA A 479 -13.20 -0.80 -15.96
C ALA A 479 -14.41 0.16 -15.97
N GLY A 480 -15.33 -0.01 -16.91
CA GLY A 480 -16.58 0.77 -16.98
C GLY A 480 -17.45 0.61 -15.73
N LEU A 481 -17.62 -0.64 -15.27
CA LEU A 481 -18.36 -0.92 -14.03
C LEU A 481 -17.69 -0.26 -12.82
N SER A 482 -16.35 -0.29 -12.71
CA SER A 482 -15.60 0.33 -11.61
C SER A 482 -15.82 1.84 -11.53
N LEU A 483 -15.98 2.51 -12.65
CA LEU A 483 -16.27 3.95 -12.70
C LEU A 483 -17.75 4.26 -12.39
N VAL A 484 -18.69 3.41 -12.81
CA VAL A 484 -20.13 3.68 -12.69
C VAL A 484 -20.69 3.22 -11.34
N LEU A 485 -20.22 2.06 -10.82
CA LEU A 485 -20.73 1.45 -9.60
C LEU A 485 -20.70 2.37 -8.36
N PRO A 486 -19.64 3.16 -8.12
CA PRO A 486 -19.59 4.09 -6.99
C PRO A 486 -20.68 5.17 -7.03
N TYR A 487 -21.10 5.61 -8.21
CA TYR A 487 -22.19 6.58 -8.36
C TYR A 487 -23.55 5.94 -8.05
N LEU A 488 -23.74 4.68 -8.42
CA LEU A 488 -25.00 3.95 -8.19
C LEU A 488 -25.13 3.46 -6.74
N VAL A 489 -24.05 2.92 -6.20
CA VAL A 489 -24.05 2.24 -4.87
C VAL A 489 -23.56 3.17 -3.75
N GLY A 490 -22.71 4.13 -4.08
CA GLY A 490 -22.10 5.07 -3.12
C GLY A 490 -23.11 5.82 -2.24
N PRO A 491 -24.21 6.38 -2.77
CA PRO A 491 -25.24 7.02 -1.94
C PRO A 491 -25.93 6.05 -0.98
N LEU A 492 -26.12 4.79 -1.40
CA LEU A 492 -26.72 3.73 -0.56
C LEU A 492 -25.77 3.29 0.56
N LEU A 493 -24.48 3.12 0.23
CA LEU A 493 -23.46 2.79 1.21
C LEU A 493 -23.23 3.91 2.21
N ARG A 494 -23.15 5.17 1.75
CA ARG A 494 -23.02 6.34 2.64
C ARG A 494 -24.21 6.48 3.59
N ARG A 495 -25.43 6.25 3.11
CA ARG A 495 -26.62 6.25 3.98
C ARG A 495 -26.53 5.15 5.05
N ARG A 496 -26.09 3.93 4.68
CA ARG A 496 -25.90 2.84 5.63
C ARG A 496 -24.73 3.09 6.61
N MET A 497 -23.63 3.68 6.13
CA MET A 497 -22.49 4.06 6.98
C MET A 497 -22.88 5.16 7.97
N ASN A 498 -23.58 6.21 7.53
CA ASN A 498 -24.02 7.29 8.41
C ASN A 498 -25.05 6.79 9.44
N ALA A 499 -25.95 5.89 9.06
CA ALA A 499 -26.87 5.24 9.99
C ALA A 499 -26.11 4.40 11.03
N ALA A 500 -25.10 3.64 10.59
CA ALA A 500 -24.26 2.82 11.49
C ALA A 500 -23.38 3.68 12.43
N MET A 501 -22.96 4.87 12.01
CA MET A 501 -22.21 5.82 12.87
C MET A 501 -23.12 6.61 13.81
N GLN A 502 -24.37 6.90 13.42
CA GLN A 502 -25.36 7.56 14.28
C GLN A 502 -25.95 6.63 15.33
N GLU A 503 -25.95 5.32 15.10
CA GLU A 503 -26.38 4.31 16.08
C GLU A 503 -25.31 3.98 17.13
N SER A 504 -24.09 4.50 17.02
CA SER A 504 -23.09 4.46 18.09
C SER A 504 -23.23 5.75 18.94
N PRO A 505 -23.76 5.70 20.16
CA PRO A 505 -23.83 6.87 21.02
C PRO A 505 -22.40 7.25 21.44
N VAL A 506 -21.84 8.25 20.79
CA VAL A 506 -20.76 9.03 21.39
C VAL A 506 -21.45 9.89 22.45
N SER A 507 -21.55 9.36 23.67
CA SER A 507 -21.85 10.18 24.84
C SER A 507 -20.64 11.09 25.08
N ASP A 508 -20.91 12.37 25.05
CA ASP A 508 -20.01 13.47 25.44
C ASP A 508 -19.19 13.19 26.73
#